data_ec37f591f57057086641f637bb52d38d
#
_entry.id   ec37f591f57057086641f637bb52d38d
#
_cell.length_a   1.000
_cell.length_b   1.000
_cell.length_c   1.000
_cell.angle_alpha   90.00
_cell.angle_beta   90.00
_cell.angle_gamma   90.00
#
_symmetry.space_group_name_H-M   'P 1'
#
loop_
_entity.id
_entity.type
_entity.pdbx_description
1 polymer ?
#
loop_
_entity_poly.entity_id
_entity_poly.type
_entity_poly.pdbx_seq_one_letter_code
_entity_poly.pdbx_strand_id
1 'polypeptide(L)'
;MISETFVKSSAAEKRVAKLQELLAQVSGSSELGANVAQSQSRARAILSELAIPSSKDEEWRNTDLSSLLDINFQLAPPAAVDVFALADSELAETANSRLVFVNGIYAPELSSVTGLPAGVYVGNLAGSNLPPEISTYLAQQQGSEEVFTALNTAGLTDAAVVWVPANTIIETPIQMVFLTTALSNPVRSQPRALVVAQRGSACTIIEEYAAARGTWCAQEATSPYFTNAVTEIWLAENAQVKHDRIQREATNAIHISKTAVSQAKDSRYTCTAVTSGAKLSRHNLEIFQTGEGTETVLNGLAGISNSQLADTHSAVMLNHPHGIVRQLHKCIADANAHAVFNGKIFVAKAAQLTDASQLNRNLLLSRKAKVDTKPQLEIIADNVKCSHGATVSQLEPQEMFYLQSRGLDPATSRNLLIDGFAGEILSHLSLPALGAKLSRCIACRTDM
;
A
#
# COMPACT_ATOMS: atom_id res chain seq x y z
N MET A 1 -15.90 13.36 -37.76
CA MET A 1 -16.77 12.78 -36.72
C MET A 1 -16.72 11.24 -36.66
N ILE A 2 -16.56 10.51 -37.76
CA ILE A 2 -16.54 9.03 -37.79
C ILE A 2 -15.28 8.46 -37.18
N SER A 3 -14.12 9.15 -37.27
CA SER A 3 -12.82 8.64 -36.76
C SER A 3 -12.69 8.66 -35.23
N GLU A 4 -13.26 9.67 -34.56
CA GLU A 4 -13.18 9.76 -33.08
C GLU A 4 -14.06 8.73 -32.35
N THR A 5 -15.20 8.35 -32.94
CA THR A 5 -16.10 7.34 -32.38
C THR A 5 -15.50 5.93 -32.50
N PHE A 6 -14.81 5.65 -33.59
CA PHE A 6 -14.13 4.36 -33.81
C PHE A 6 -12.92 4.17 -32.88
N VAL A 7 -12.14 5.23 -32.65
CA VAL A 7 -10.98 5.19 -31.73
C VAL A 7 -11.43 5.05 -30.27
N LYS A 8 -12.56 5.68 -29.91
CA LYS A 8 -13.16 5.56 -28.54
C LYS A 8 -13.69 4.15 -28.27
N SER A 9 -14.31 3.51 -29.25
CA SER A 9 -14.78 2.12 -29.14
C SER A 9 -13.60 1.17 -28.93
N SER A 10 -12.56 1.27 -29.74
CA SER A 10 -11.38 0.39 -29.65
C SER A 10 -10.65 0.47 -28.31
N ALA A 11 -10.55 1.66 -27.70
CA ALA A 11 -9.88 1.83 -26.39
C ALA A 11 -10.70 1.23 -25.22
N ALA A 12 -12.03 1.28 -25.28
CA ALA A 12 -12.88 0.63 -24.29
C ALA A 12 -12.82 -0.90 -24.41
N GLU A 13 -12.91 -1.42 -25.64
CA GLU A 13 -12.78 -2.84 -25.93
C GLU A 13 -11.41 -3.42 -25.48
N LYS A 14 -10.33 -2.67 -25.71
CA LYS A 14 -8.97 -3.06 -25.23
C LYS A 14 -8.94 -3.22 -23.70
N ARG A 15 -9.58 -2.35 -22.92
CA ARG A 15 -9.62 -2.41 -21.46
C ARG A 15 -10.45 -3.61 -20.95
N VAL A 16 -11.57 -3.90 -21.59
CA VAL A 16 -12.37 -5.10 -21.29
C VAL A 16 -11.57 -6.35 -21.63
N ALA A 17 -11.00 -6.43 -22.84
CA ALA A 17 -10.19 -7.57 -23.29
C ALA A 17 -9.00 -7.82 -22.34
N LYS A 18 -8.32 -6.76 -21.88
CA LYS A 18 -7.22 -6.89 -20.92
C LYS A 18 -7.66 -7.46 -19.59
N LEU A 19 -8.79 -7.01 -19.06
CA LEU A 19 -9.34 -7.57 -17.82
C LEU A 19 -9.70 -9.06 -17.98
N GLN A 20 -10.31 -9.43 -19.10
CA GLN A 20 -10.65 -10.81 -19.39
C GLN A 20 -9.39 -11.69 -19.57
N GLU A 21 -8.34 -11.17 -20.21
CA GLU A 21 -7.03 -11.83 -20.32
C GLU A 21 -6.44 -12.12 -18.94
N LEU A 22 -6.43 -11.11 -18.04
CA LEU A 22 -5.93 -11.27 -16.68
C LEU A 22 -6.79 -12.25 -15.86
N LEU A 23 -8.11 -12.21 -16.03
CA LEU A 23 -9.04 -13.09 -15.35
C LEU A 23 -8.93 -14.56 -15.83
N ALA A 24 -8.71 -14.78 -17.11
CA ALA A 24 -8.60 -16.13 -17.68
C ALA A 24 -7.39 -16.93 -17.12
N GLN A 25 -6.38 -16.23 -16.59
CA GLN A 25 -5.19 -16.87 -16.01
C GLN A 25 -5.38 -17.30 -14.55
N VAL A 26 -6.47 -16.90 -13.88
CA VAL A 26 -6.72 -17.26 -12.49
C VAL A 26 -7.67 -18.44 -12.40
N SER A 27 -7.21 -19.51 -11.80
CA SER A 27 -8.03 -20.67 -11.44
C SER A 27 -8.57 -20.47 -10.02
N GLY A 28 -9.84 -20.86 -9.76
CA GLY A 28 -10.34 -20.92 -8.41
C GLY A 28 -9.67 -22.06 -7.65
N SER A 29 -9.31 -21.84 -6.40
CA SER A 29 -8.85 -22.92 -5.52
C SER A 29 -10.00 -23.43 -4.66
N SER A 30 -10.37 -24.70 -4.88
CA SER A 30 -11.35 -25.39 -3.99
C SER A 30 -10.73 -25.80 -2.65
N GLU A 31 -9.41 -25.71 -2.52
CA GLU A 31 -8.67 -26.15 -1.33
C GLU A 31 -8.76 -25.17 -0.15
N LEU A 32 -9.08 -23.90 -0.41
CA LEU A 32 -9.16 -22.84 0.60
C LEU A 32 -10.50 -22.79 1.37
N GLY A 33 -11.39 -23.75 1.15
CA GLY A 33 -12.68 -23.84 1.82
C GLY A 33 -13.83 -23.11 1.11
N ALA A 34 -15.07 -23.44 1.51
CA ALA A 34 -16.30 -23.00 0.83
C ALA A 34 -16.49 -21.47 0.81
N ASN A 35 -16.16 -20.77 1.91
CA ASN A 35 -16.34 -19.32 2.00
C ASN A 35 -15.40 -18.56 1.06
N VAL A 36 -14.15 -19.02 0.92
CA VAL A 36 -13.21 -18.43 -0.02
C VAL A 36 -13.68 -18.68 -1.47
N ALA A 37 -14.12 -19.89 -1.77
CA ALA A 37 -14.67 -20.23 -3.08
C ALA A 37 -15.90 -19.38 -3.44
N GLN A 38 -16.77 -19.08 -2.47
CA GLN A 38 -17.90 -18.18 -2.66
C GLN A 38 -17.43 -16.74 -2.97
N SER A 39 -16.46 -16.22 -2.22
CA SER A 39 -15.89 -14.89 -2.45
C SER A 39 -15.23 -14.79 -3.83
N GLN A 40 -14.52 -15.84 -4.25
CA GLN A 40 -13.94 -15.94 -5.60
C GLN A 40 -15.02 -15.92 -6.69
N SER A 41 -16.09 -16.68 -6.51
CA SER A 41 -17.21 -16.74 -7.46
C SER A 41 -17.89 -15.38 -7.60
N ARG A 42 -18.14 -14.69 -6.47
CA ARG A 42 -18.69 -13.34 -6.44
C ARG A 42 -17.75 -12.34 -7.17
N ALA A 43 -16.46 -12.40 -6.88
CA ALA A 43 -15.48 -11.53 -7.52
C ALA A 43 -15.44 -11.74 -9.05
N ARG A 44 -15.53 -12.99 -9.54
CA ARG A 44 -15.60 -13.29 -10.98
C ARG A 44 -16.86 -12.73 -11.62
N ALA A 45 -18.01 -12.84 -10.96
CA ALA A 45 -19.27 -12.26 -11.44
C ALA A 45 -19.16 -10.73 -11.58
N ILE A 46 -18.60 -10.05 -10.58
CA ILE A 46 -18.36 -8.61 -10.62
C ILE A 46 -17.43 -8.23 -11.80
N LEU A 47 -16.32 -8.95 -11.96
CA LEU A 47 -15.34 -8.69 -13.03
C LEU A 47 -15.89 -8.90 -14.44
N SER A 48 -16.94 -9.71 -14.61
CA SER A 48 -17.58 -9.89 -15.93
C SER A 48 -18.30 -8.63 -16.43
N GLU A 49 -18.63 -7.70 -15.52
CA GLU A 49 -19.33 -6.45 -15.80
C GLU A 49 -18.40 -5.22 -15.80
N LEU A 50 -17.12 -5.40 -15.43
CA LEU A 50 -16.15 -4.32 -15.29
C LEU A 50 -15.15 -4.27 -16.45
N ALA A 51 -14.38 -3.17 -16.47
CA ALA A 51 -13.23 -2.98 -17.35
C ALA A 51 -12.08 -2.35 -16.56
N ILE A 52 -10.85 -2.49 -17.04
CA ILE A 52 -9.71 -1.71 -16.51
C ILE A 52 -10.05 -0.22 -16.57
N PRO A 53 -9.88 0.55 -15.48
CA PRO A 53 -10.22 1.97 -15.44
C PRO A 53 -9.40 2.81 -16.42
N SER A 54 -9.82 4.04 -16.63
CA SER A 54 -9.15 5.01 -17.49
C SER A 54 -9.07 6.38 -16.82
N SER A 55 -8.30 7.27 -17.39
CA SER A 55 -8.23 8.68 -16.95
C SER A 55 -9.56 9.46 -17.06
N LYS A 56 -10.63 8.84 -17.62
CA LYS A 56 -11.98 9.42 -17.60
C LYS A 56 -12.73 9.11 -16.31
N ASP A 57 -12.34 8.05 -15.63
CA ASP A 57 -12.89 7.69 -14.33
C ASP A 57 -12.26 8.63 -13.29
N GLU A 58 -13.10 9.29 -12.48
CA GLU A 58 -12.66 10.38 -11.59
C GLU A 58 -11.52 9.95 -10.69
N GLU A 59 -11.62 8.76 -10.08
CA GLU A 59 -10.62 8.20 -9.17
C GLU A 59 -9.30 7.81 -9.87
N TRP A 60 -9.30 7.76 -11.22
CA TRP A 60 -8.15 7.38 -12.04
C TRP A 60 -7.66 8.48 -12.97
N ARG A 61 -8.21 9.71 -12.82
CA ARG A 61 -7.94 10.84 -13.74
C ARG A 61 -6.47 11.10 -13.98
N ASN A 62 -5.66 11.02 -12.93
CA ASN A 62 -4.23 11.35 -12.98
C ASN A 62 -3.32 10.09 -13.06
N THR A 63 -3.92 8.90 -13.21
CA THR A 63 -3.19 7.62 -13.26
C THR A 63 -3.35 6.97 -14.63
N ASP A 64 -2.30 7.07 -15.44
CA ASP A 64 -2.29 6.44 -16.77
C ASP A 64 -1.92 4.95 -16.66
N LEU A 65 -2.87 4.09 -17.01
CA LEU A 65 -2.72 2.64 -17.03
C LEU A 65 -2.26 2.07 -18.39
N SER A 66 -1.84 2.90 -19.33
CA SER A 66 -1.41 2.45 -20.67
C SER A 66 -0.33 1.37 -20.59
N SER A 67 0.65 1.52 -19.68
CA SER A 67 1.69 0.50 -19.49
C SER A 67 1.14 -0.86 -19.04
N LEU A 68 0.06 -0.88 -18.25
CA LEU A 68 -0.61 -2.13 -17.87
C LEU A 68 -1.34 -2.77 -19.06
N LEU A 69 -1.94 -1.94 -19.93
CA LEU A 69 -2.69 -2.41 -21.09
C LEU A 69 -1.78 -2.95 -22.21
N ASP A 70 -0.56 -2.43 -22.32
CA ASP A 70 0.36 -2.75 -23.43
C ASP A 70 1.23 -3.99 -23.17
N ILE A 71 1.37 -4.40 -21.90
CA ILE A 71 2.22 -5.54 -21.52
C ILE A 71 1.36 -6.77 -21.27
N ASN A 72 1.75 -7.91 -21.87
CA ASN A 72 1.10 -9.19 -21.63
C ASN A 72 1.73 -9.87 -20.41
N PHE A 73 1.08 -9.71 -19.24
CA PHE A 73 1.50 -10.32 -17.99
C PHE A 73 0.95 -11.73 -17.86
N GLN A 74 1.81 -12.68 -17.54
CA GLN A 74 1.43 -14.04 -17.16
C GLN A 74 1.37 -14.16 -15.63
N LEU A 75 0.53 -15.03 -15.11
CA LEU A 75 0.54 -15.30 -13.66
C LEU A 75 1.93 -15.85 -13.26
N ALA A 76 2.53 -15.23 -12.25
CA ALA A 76 3.86 -15.63 -11.80
C ALA A 76 3.80 -17.07 -11.24
N PRO A 77 4.67 -17.98 -11.70
CA PRO A 77 4.71 -19.33 -11.16
C PRO A 77 5.29 -19.36 -9.75
N PRO A 78 5.07 -20.44 -8.98
CA PRO A 78 5.86 -20.71 -7.79
C PRO A 78 7.34 -20.64 -8.12
N ALA A 79 8.11 -19.95 -7.29
CA ALA A 79 9.54 -19.81 -7.49
C ALA A 79 10.29 -19.95 -6.15
N ALA A 80 11.33 -20.76 -6.14
CA ALA A 80 12.30 -20.73 -5.07
C ALA A 80 13.27 -19.57 -5.31
N VAL A 81 13.55 -18.83 -4.25
CA VAL A 81 14.56 -17.75 -4.26
C VAL A 81 15.59 -18.04 -3.18
N ASP A 82 16.82 -17.61 -3.42
CA ASP A 82 17.89 -17.72 -2.43
C ASP A 82 17.62 -16.79 -1.24
N VAL A 83 18.11 -17.15 -0.06
CA VAL A 83 18.06 -16.32 1.15
C VAL A 83 18.66 -14.93 0.92
N PHE A 84 19.62 -14.78 0.02
CA PHE A 84 20.18 -13.48 -0.36
C PHE A 84 19.15 -12.52 -0.97
N ALA A 85 18.04 -13.02 -1.51
CA ALA A 85 16.94 -12.17 -1.97
C ALA A 85 16.26 -11.40 -0.82
N LEU A 86 16.42 -11.87 0.42
CA LEU A 86 15.89 -11.22 1.63
C LEU A 86 16.89 -10.27 2.30
N ALA A 87 18.17 -10.25 1.91
CA ALA A 87 19.22 -9.53 2.65
C ALA A 87 18.85 -8.05 2.94
N ASP A 88 18.15 -7.42 2.01
CA ASP A 88 17.70 -6.04 2.17
C ASP A 88 16.44 -5.88 3.02
N SER A 89 15.61 -6.92 3.10
CA SER A 89 14.39 -6.95 3.93
C SER A 89 14.65 -7.48 5.35
N GLU A 90 15.88 -7.92 5.65
CA GLU A 90 16.21 -8.42 6.98
C GLU A 90 16.23 -7.29 8.01
N LEU A 91 15.45 -7.49 9.06
CA LEU A 91 15.38 -6.67 10.26
C LEU A 91 15.65 -7.57 11.45
N ALA A 92 16.62 -7.20 12.29
CA ALA A 92 17.01 -8.01 13.45
C ALA A 92 15.83 -8.22 14.42
N GLU A 93 14.98 -7.20 14.56
CA GLU A 93 13.83 -7.19 15.45
C GLU A 93 12.71 -8.15 15.01
N THR A 94 12.70 -8.57 13.74
CA THR A 94 11.69 -9.47 13.17
C THR A 94 12.24 -10.84 12.78
N ALA A 95 13.45 -11.17 13.20
CA ALA A 95 14.11 -12.41 12.83
C ALA A 95 13.30 -13.68 13.16
N ASN A 96 12.45 -13.63 14.21
CA ASN A 96 11.60 -14.72 14.66
C ASN A 96 10.10 -14.48 14.43
N SER A 97 9.72 -13.45 13.66
CA SER A 97 8.32 -13.07 13.40
C SER A 97 8.12 -12.61 11.95
N ARG A 98 8.81 -13.27 11.03
CA ARG A 98 8.80 -12.92 9.61
C ARG A 98 8.08 -13.98 8.77
N LEU A 99 7.12 -13.53 7.97
CA LEU A 99 6.49 -14.29 6.89
C LEU A 99 7.03 -13.81 5.54
N VAL A 100 7.36 -14.74 4.66
CA VAL A 100 7.81 -14.44 3.30
C VAL A 100 6.91 -15.12 2.29
N PHE A 101 6.49 -14.35 1.30
CA PHE A 101 5.73 -14.81 0.15
C PHE A 101 6.51 -14.47 -1.12
N VAL A 102 6.67 -15.46 -2.00
CA VAL A 102 7.31 -15.30 -3.30
C VAL A 102 6.24 -15.45 -4.37
N ASN A 103 6.06 -14.46 -5.22
CA ASN A 103 5.00 -14.43 -6.24
C ASN A 103 3.58 -14.63 -5.68
N GLY A 104 3.35 -14.22 -4.43
CA GLY A 104 2.07 -14.39 -3.72
C GLY A 104 1.87 -15.75 -3.06
N ILE A 105 2.87 -16.61 -3.03
CA ILE A 105 2.83 -17.96 -2.43
C ILE A 105 3.78 -18.00 -1.23
N TYR A 106 3.34 -18.60 -0.14
CA TYR A 106 4.11 -18.74 1.09
C TYR A 106 5.40 -19.52 0.87
N ALA A 107 6.52 -18.98 1.37
CA ALA A 107 7.87 -19.56 1.32
C ALA A 107 8.31 -19.92 2.76
N PRO A 108 8.03 -21.13 3.23
CA PRO A 108 8.32 -21.54 4.60
C PRO A 108 9.81 -21.53 4.92
N GLU A 109 10.66 -21.85 3.93
CA GLU A 109 12.14 -21.90 4.08
C GLU A 109 12.76 -20.51 4.30
N LEU A 110 12.04 -19.44 3.93
CA LEU A 110 12.45 -18.04 4.12
C LEU A 110 11.74 -17.38 5.31
N SER A 111 10.75 -18.06 5.87
CA SER A 111 9.91 -17.58 6.97
C SER A 111 10.42 -18.08 8.31
N SER A 112 10.21 -17.30 9.35
CA SER A 112 10.53 -17.69 10.73
C SER A 112 9.48 -17.09 11.66
N VAL A 113 8.69 -17.97 12.30
CA VAL A 113 7.66 -17.56 13.26
C VAL A 113 7.78 -18.41 14.50
N THR A 114 8.37 -17.84 15.56
CA THR A 114 8.58 -18.51 16.84
C THR A 114 8.41 -17.54 18.01
N GLY A 115 8.11 -18.06 19.19
CA GLY A 115 8.10 -17.25 20.41
C GLY A 115 6.91 -16.30 20.56
N LEU A 116 5.86 -16.46 19.76
CA LEU A 116 4.64 -15.65 19.87
C LEU A 116 3.77 -16.08 21.05
N PRO A 117 2.98 -15.17 21.64
CA PRO A 117 2.04 -15.50 22.72
C PRO A 117 1.04 -16.59 22.32
N ALA A 118 0.56 -17.34 23.31
CA ALA A 118 -0.40 -18.41 23.08
C ALA A 118 -1.70 -17.90 22.39
N GLY A 119 -2.20 -18.66 21.42
CA GLY A 119 -3.40 -18.32 20.67
C GLY A 119 -3.17 -17.32 19.53
N VAL A 120 -1.99 -16.71 19.42
CA VAL A 120 -1.63 -15.90 18.25
C VAL A 120 -1.37 -16.84 17.07
N TYR A 121 -1.93 -16.51 15.91
CA TYR A 121 -1.60 -17.17 14.65
C TYR A 121 -0.90 -16.18 13.71
N VAL A 122 0.26 -16.57 13.23
CA VAL A 122 1.00 -15.88 12.16
C VAL A 122 1.45 -16.95 11.18
N GLY A 123 0.94 -16.90 9.96
CA GLY A 123 1.17 -17.95 8.97
C GLY A 123 0.45 -17.65 7.65
N ASN A 124 0.11 -18.70 6.92
CA ASN A 124 -0.64 -18.60 5.67
C ASN A 124 -2.02 -19.32 5.77
N LEU A 125 -2.84 -19.23 4.72
CA LEU A 125 -4.17 -19.83 4.70
C LEU A 125 -4.15 -21.38 4.79
N ALA A 126 -3.07 -22.03 4.42
CA ALA A 126 -2.93 -23.49 4.47
C ALA A 126 -2.37 -24.01 5.81
N GLY A 127 -2.10 -23.13 6.78
CA GLY A 127 -1.53 -23.50 8.08
C GLY A 127 -2.47 -24.36 8.91
N SER A 128 -1.92 -25.40 9.57
CA SER A 128 -2.70 -26.40 10.31
C SER A 128 -3.47 -25.86 11.53
N ASN A 129 -3.02 -24.71 12.07
CA ASN A 129 -3.63 -24.08 13.25
C ASN A 129 -4.38 -22.79 12.88
N LEU A 130 -4.81 -22.64 11.63
CA LEU A 130 -5.56 -21.48 11.18
C LEU A 130 -6.86 -21.34 11.99
N PRO A 131 -7.13 -20.18 12.62
CA PRO A 131 -8.38 -19.95 13.32
C PRO A 131 -9.59 -20.12 12.38
N PRO A 132 -10.62 -20.87 12.76
CA PRO A 132 -11.77 -21.15 11.89
C PRO A 132 -12.57 -19.90 11.51
N GLU A 133 -12.47 -18.84 12.33
CA GLU A 133 -13.14 -17.55 12.13
C GLU A 133 -12.54 -16.74 10.96
N ILE A 134 -11.34 -17.08 10.50
CA ILE A 134 -10.66 -16.35 9.42
C ILE A 134 -11.54 -16.20 8.17
N SER A 135 -12.31 -17.21 7.85
CA SER A 135 -13.22 -17.21 6.70
C SER A 135 -14.35 -16.15 6.80
N THR A 136 -14.64 -15.63 7.99
CA THR A 136 -15.65 -14.58 8.20
C THR A 136 -15.08 -13.16 8.00
N TYR A 137 -13.77 -13.05 7.88
CA TYR A 137 -13.07 -11.78 7.69
C TYR A 137 -12.50 -11.62 6.27
N LEU A 138 -12.00 -12.72 5.69
CA LEU A 138 -11.29 -12.68 4.41
C LEU A 138 -12.24 -12.33 3.26
N ALA A 139 -11.87 -11.32 2.47
CA ALA A 139 -12.63 -10.75 1.36
C ALA A 139 -14.01 -10.21 1.75
N GLN A 140 -14.15 -9.71 3.00
CA GLN A 140 -15.39 -9.14 3.54
C GLN A 140 -15.31 -7.63 3.77
N GLN A 141 -14.18 -6.98 3.53
CA GLN A 141 -14.05 -5.54 3.67
C GLN A 141 -14.92 -4.78 2.65
N GLN A 142 -15.37 -3.60 3.03
CA GLN A 142 -16.03 -2.68 2.11
C GLN A 142 -15.09 -2.30 0.96
N GLY A 143 -15.66 -1.97 -0.21
CA GLY A 143 -14.86 -1.64 -1.40
C GLY A 143 -14.18 -2.84 -2.07
N SER A 144 -14.55 -4.07 -1.71
CA SER A 144 -14.05 -5.32 -2.33
C SER A 144 -14.46 -5.47 -3.80
N GLU A 145 -15.39 -4.65 -4.29
CA GLU A 145 -15.94 -4.67 -5.66
C GLU A 145 -15.11 -3.84 -6.65
N GLU A 146 -14.09 -3.12 -6.18
CA GLU A 146 -13.15 -2.40 -7.05
C GLU A 146 -12.38 -3.42 -7.92
N VAL A 147 -12.13 -3.07 -9.19
CA VAL A 147 -11.65 -3.99 -10.22
C VAL A 147 -10.38 -4.76 -9.85
N PHE A 148 -9.37 -4.09 -9.28
CA PHE A 148 -8.10 -4.76 -8.93
C PHE A 148 -8.25 -5.57 -7.64
N THR A 149 -9.08 -5.13 -6.70
CA THR A 149 -9.43 -5.89 -5.49
C THR A 149 -10.21 -7.15 -5.84
N ALA A 150 -11.20 -7.04 -6.72
CA ALA A 150 -11.95 -8.17 -7.22
C ALA A 150 -11.05 -9.15 -8.00
N LEU A 151 -10.11 -8.64 -8.82
CA LEU A 151 -9.14 -9.46 -9.56
C LEU A 151 -8.21 -10.24 -8.61
N ASN A 152 -7.73 -9.60 -7.53
CA ASN A 152 -6.95 -10.28 -6.49
C ASN A 152 -7.78 -11.36 -5.80
N THR A 153 -9.03 -11.05 -5.42
CA THR A 153 -9.93 -12.02 -4.77
C THR A 153 -10.27 -13.20 -5.70
N ALA A 154 -10.55 -12.95 -6.98
CA ALA A 154 -10.84 -14.01 -7.96
C ALA A 154 -9.68 -14.99 -8.16
N GLY A 155 -8.44 -14.52 -8.01
CA GLY A 155 -7.21 -15.29 -8.14
C GLY A 155 -6.53 -15.66 -6.82
N LEU A 156 -7.22 -15.57 -5.70
CA LEU A 156 -6.66 -15.86 -4.38
C LEU A 156 -6.28 -17.33 -4.26
N THR A 157 -5.00 -17.60 -4.06
CA THR A 157 -4.45 -18.95 -3.85
C THR A 157 -3.84 -19.11 -2.46
N ASP A 158 -3.34 -18.02 -1.87
CA ASP A 158 -2.77 -17.99 -0.53
C ASP A 158 -2.83 -16.56 0.05
N ALA A 159 -2.67 -16.41 1.35
CA ALA A 159 -2.59 -15.12 2.02
C ALA A 159 -1.73 -15.20 3.29
N ALA A 160 -1.05 -14.11 3.60
CA ALA A 160 -0.49 -13.90 4.93
C ALA A 160 -1.63 -13.66 5.93
N VAL A 161 -1.63 -14.38 7.04
CA VAL A 161 -2.67 -14.27 8.07
C VAL A 161 -2.02 -13.96 9.40
N VAL A 162 -2.49 -12.89 10.04
CA VAL A 162 -2.16 -12.52 11.41
C VAL A 162 -3.45 -12.46 12.22
N TRP A 163 -3.55 -13.32 13.22
CA TRP A 163 -4.65 -13.32 14.17
C TRP A 163 -4.12 -13.05 15.56
N VAL A 164 -4.63 -11.99 16.19
CA VAL A 164 -4.27 -11.62 17.55
C VAL A 164 -5.48 -11.79 18.47
N PRO A 165 -5.46 -12.74 19.41
CA PRO A 165 -6.57 -13.01 20.33
C PRO A 165 -6.90 -11.80 21.22
N ALA A 166 -8.09 -11.81 21.80
CA ALA A 166 -8.53 -10.75 22.69
C ALA A 166 -7.56 -10.56 23.88
N ASN A 167 -7.34 -9.28 24.24
CA ASN A 167 -6.47 -8.85 25.34
C ASN A 167 -5.02 -9.34 25.22
N THR A 168 -4.53 -9.58 24.02
CA THR A 168 -3.15 -10.01 23.75
C THR A 168 -2.35 -8.86 23.15
N ILE A 169 -1.20 -8.57 23.73
CA ILE A 169 -0.26 -7.56 23.21
C ILE A 169 0.95 -8.29 22.63
N ILE A 170 1.24 -8.05 21.36
CA ILE A 170 2.43 -8.56 20.69
C ILE A 170 3.45 -7.44 20.63
N GLU A 171 4.51 -7.53 21.42
CA GLU A 171 5.57 -6.52 21.47
C GLU A 171 6.51 -6.61 20.26
N THR A 172 6.80 -7.82 19.80
CA THR A 172 7.65 -8.07 18.64
C THR A 172 6.89 -7.72 17.35
N PRO A 173 7.41 -6.83 16.50
CA PRO A 173 6.78 -6.54 15.21
C PRO A 173 6.70 -7.79 14.32
N ILE A 174 5.59 -7.96 13.62
CA ILE A 174 5.38 -9.04 12.65
C ILE A 174 5.70 -8.49 11.26
N GLN A 175 6.66 -9.08 10.57
CA GLN A 175 7.04 -8.69 9.23
C GLN A 175 6.42 -9.63 8.19
N MET A 176 5.74 -9.04 7.20
CA MET A 176 5.23 -9.71 6.00
C MET A 176 6.01 -9.20 4.79
N VAL A 177 6.79 -10.04 4.15
CA VAL A 177 7.61 -9.70 2.99
C VAL A 177 7.03 -10.36 1.75
N PHE A 178 6.65 -9.56 0.78
CA PHE A 178 6.13 -10.00 -0.51
C PHE A 178 7.16 -9.73 -1.60
N LEU A 179 7.79 -10.79 -2.10
CA LEU A 179 8.79 -10.73 -3.14
C LEU A 179 8.19 -11.11 -4.48
N THR A 180 8.48 -10.34 -5.52
CA THR A 180 8.16 -10.70 -6.89
C THR A 180 9.46 -11.02 -7.65
N THR A 181 9.49 -12.20 -8.28
CA THR A 181 10.64 -12.61 -9.10
C THR A 181 10.53 -11.99 -10.49
N ALA A 182 11.60 -11.32 -10.91
CA ALA A 182 11.71 -10.86 -12.30
C ALA A 182 12.19 -12.01 -13.18
N LEU A 183 11.29 -12.60 -13.94
CA LEU A 183 11.56 -13.65 -14.91
C LEU A 183 11.95 -13.08 -16.28
N SER A 184 12.24 -13.95 -17.25
CA SER A 184 12.50 -13.54 -18.63
C SER A 184 11.28 -12.92 -19.33
N ASN A 185 10.07 -13.32 -18.92
CA ASN A 185 8.80 -12.80 -19.41
C ASN A 185 8.11 -11.92 -18.35
N PRO A 186 7.27 -10.95 -18.76
CA PRO A 186 6.47 -10.18 -17.84
C PRO A 186 5.53 -11.06 -17.00
N VAL A 187 5.54 -10.87 -15.69
CA VAL A 187 4.71 -11.65 -14.76
C VAL A 187 3.84 -10.77 -13.89
N ARG A 188 2.76 -11.36 -13.36
CA ARG A 188 1.87 -10.77 -12.38
C ARG A 188 1.87 -11.59 -11.10
N SER A 189 2.06 -10.92 -9.95
CA SER A 189 1.85 -11.48 -8.62
C SER A 189 0.61 -10.88 -7.96
N GLN A 190 -0.04 -11.65 -7.07
CA GLN A 190 -1.27 -11.23 -6.38
C GLN A 190 -1.16 -11.44 -4.86
N PRO A 191 -0.28 -10.71 -4.17
CA PRO A 191 -0.17 -10.79 -2.71
C PRO A 191 -1.49 -10.50 -2.01
N ARG A 192 -1.78 -11.27 -0.96
CA ARG A 192 -2.90 -11.02 -0.05
C ARG A 192 -2.45 -11.07 1.39
N ALA A 193 -2.97 -10.16 2.23
CA ALA A 193 -2.78 -10.20 3.66
C ALA A 193 -4.11 -9.99 4.40
N LEU A 194 -4.25 -10.66 5.54
CA LEU A 194 -5.35 -10.49 6.48
C LEU A 194 -4.79 -10.34 7.89
N VAL A 195 -5.14 -9.24 8.55
CA VAL A 195 -4.80 -8.98 9.95
C VAL A 195 -6.08 -8.81 10.73
N VAL A 196 -6.27 -9.63 11.77
CA VAL A 196 -7.42 -9.54 12.67
C VAL A 196 -6.94 -9.33 14.09
N ALA A 197 -7.18 -8.13 14.61
CA ALA A 197 -6.88 -7.74 15.99
C ALA A 197 -8.16 -7.77 16.81
N GLN A 198 -8.27 -8.78 17.69
CA GLN A 198 -9.45 -8.97 18.54
C GLN A 198 -9.50 -7.94 19.67
N ARG A 199 -10.61 -7.88 20.40
CA ARG A 199 -10.89 -6.88 21.44
C ARG A 199 -9.71 -6.69 22.40
N GLY A 200 -9.27 -5.45 22.59
CA GLY A 200 -8.21 -5.10 23.52
C GLY A 200 -6.83 -5.62 23.16
N SER A 201 -6.63 -6.10 21.93
CA SER A 201 -5.32 -6.57 21.46
C SER A 201 -4.48 -5.45 20.85
N ALA A 202 -3.16 -5.68 20.76
CA ALA A 202 -2.24 -4.77 20.11
C ALA A 202 -1.14 -5.50 19.35
N CYS A 203 -0.81 -5.01 18.14
CA CYS A 203 0.31 -5.52 17.36
C CYS A 203 0.90 -4.44 16.42
N THR A 204 2.13 -4.71 15.99
CA THR A 204 2.81 -3.95 14.95
C THR A 204 3.05 -4.84 13.73
N ILE A 205 2.64 -4.37 12.56
CA ILE A 205 2.80 -5.04 11.27
C ILE A 205 3.78 -4.24 10.42
N ILE A 206 4.77 -4.91 9.83
CA ILE A 206 5.65 -4.37 8.81
C ILE A 206 5.34 -5.11 7.52
N GLU A 207 4.74 -4.43 6.56
CA GLU A 207 4.35 -4.98 5.27
C GLU A 207 5.29 -4.45 4.19
N GLU A 208 5.99 -5.33 3.49
CA GLU A 208 7.00 -4.94 2.53
C GLU A 208 6.77 -5.60 1.17
N TYR A 209 6.85 -4.80 0.10
CA TYR A 209 6.81 -5.22 -1.30
C TYR A 209 8.12 -4.89 -1.98
N ALA A 210 8.80 -5.91 -2.53
CA ALA A 210 10.11 -5.77 -3.15
C ALA A 210 10.31 -6.72 -4.34
N ALA A 211 11.27 -6.42 -5.21
CA ALA A 211 11.79 -7.39 -6.16
C ALA A 211 12.65 -8.42 -5.44
N ALA A 212 12.59 -9.69 -5.86
CA ALA A 212 13.45 -10.76 -5.34
C ALA A 212 14.90 -10.58 -5.83
N ARG A 213 15.58 -9.56 -5.34
CA ARG A 213 16.98 -9.22 -5.63
C ARG A 213 17.61 -8.61 -4.38
N GLY A 214 18.81 -9.00 -4.04
CA GLY A 214 19.52 -8.49 -2.86
C GLY A 214 20.06 -7.07 -2.99
N THR A 215 19.30 -6.11 -3.50
CA THR A 215 19.72 -4.70 -3.58
C THR A 215 18.66 -3.77 -3.03
N TRP A 216 19.04 -2.98 -2.04
CA TRP A 216 18.14 -2.05 -1.34
C TRP A 216 17.58 -0.94 -2.24
N CYS A 217 18.37 -0.43 -3.17
CA CYS A 217 17.90 0.59 -4.12
C CYS A 217 17.16 -0.06 -5.28
N ALA A 218 15.97 0.44 -5.61
CA ALA A 218 15.19 -0.06 -6.72
C ALA A 218 15.93 0.12 -8.05
N GLN A 219 16.29 -0.99 -8.67
CA GLN A 219 16.88 -1.08 -9.99
C GLN A 219 15.84 -1.57 -11.00
N GLU A 220 16.16 -1.47 -12.29
CA GLU A 220 15.32 -2.06 -13.33
C GLU A 220 15.38 -3.59 -13.24
N ALA A 221 14.22 -4.24 -13.28
CA ALA A 221 14.12 -5.68 -13.38
C ALA A 221 14.40 -6.16 -14.79
N THR A 222 14.82 -7.40 -14.96
CA THR A 222 15.09 -8.02 -16.29
C THR A 222 13.87 -7.94 -17.20
N SER A 223 12.66 -8.08 -16.64
CA SER A 223 11.39 -7.92 -17.31
C SER A 223 10.42 -7.16 -16.39
N PRO A 224 9.50 -6.35 -16.93
CA PRO A 224 8.49 -5.70 -16.11
C PRO A 224 7.59 -6.73 -15.42
N TYR A 225 7.07 -6.36 -14.23
CA TYR A 225 6.09 -7.18 -13.54
C TYR A 225 4.98 -6.32 -12.95
N PHE A 226 3.85 -6.96 -12.67
CA PHE A 226 2.68 -6.33 -12.07
C PHE A 226 2.36 -6.98 -10.73
N THR A 227 2.40 -6.18 -9.66
CA THR A 227 1.95 -6.57 -8.31
C THR A 227 0.57 -5.99 -8.07
N ASN A 228 -0.43 -6.88 -7.93
CA ASN A 228 -1.79 -6.54 -7.53
C ASN A 228 -2.03 -7.00 -6.10
N ALA A 229 -1.83 -6.14 -5.11
CA ALA A 229 -1.83 -6.49 -3.69
C ALA A 229 -3.10 -6.04 -2.97
N VAL A 230 -3.58 -6.84 -2.02
CA VAL A 230 -4.70 -6.45 -1.13
C VAL A 230 -4.39 -6.84 0.31
N THR A 231 -4.55 -5.88 1.23
CA THR A 231 -4.41 -6.07 2.67
C THR A 231 -5.71 -5.69 3.37
N GLU A 232 -6.23 -6.58 4.17
CA GLU A 232 -7.43 -6.38 5.00
C GLU A 232 -7.04 -6.37 6.47
N ILE A 233 -7.45 -5.32 7.18
CA ILE A 233 -7.16 -5.16 8.61
C ILE A 233 -8.47 -4.95 9.36
N TRP A 234 -8.72 -5.77 10.35
CA TRP A 234 -9.89 -5.70 11.20
C TRP A 234 -9.47 -5.41 12.63
N LEU A 235 -9.95 -4.29 13.16
CA LEU A 235 -9.74 -3.91 14.56
C LEU A 235 -11.07 -4.04 15.30
N ALA A 236 -11.13 -4.97 16.24
CA ALA A 236 -12.24 -5.07 17.17
C ALA A 236 -12.18 -3.93 18.23
N GLU A 237 -13.16 -3.89 19.13
CA GLU A 237 -13.26 -2.89 20.18
C GLU A 237 -11.93 -2.74 20.97
N ASN A 238 -11.45 -1.50 21.13
CA ASN A 238 -10.22 -1.16 21.86
C ASN A 238 -8.93 -1.85 21.33
N ALA A 239 -8.97 -2.39 20.11
CA ALA A 239 -7.77 -2.96 19.48
C ALA A 239 -6.84 -1.86 18.92
N GLN A 240 -5.54 -2.16 18.84
CA GLN A 240 -4.52 -1.24 18.34
C GLN A 240 -3.64 -1.94 17.31
N VAL A 241 -3.52 -1.33 16.12
CA VAL A 241 -2.63 -1.82 15.06
C VAL A 241 -1.75 -0.68 14.57
N LYS A 242 -0.44 -0.88 14.64
CA LYS A 242 0.54 -0.07 13.92
C LYS A 242 0.92 -0.81 12.65
N HIS A 243 0.90 -0.13 11.51
CA HIS A 243 1.13 -0.71 10.21
C HIS A 243 2.14 0.13 9.42
N ASP A 244 3.36 -0.39 9.28
CA ASP A 244 4.40 0.19 8.43
C ASP A 244 4.34 -0.50 7.07
N ARG A 245 3.96 0.24 6.01
CA ARG A 245 3.85 -0.29 4.65
C ARG A 245 4.98 0.27 3.79
N ILE A 246 5.82 -0.61 3.27
CA ILE A 246 6.98 -0.26 2.47
C ILE A 246 6.85 -0.83 1.05
N GLN A 247 6.86 0.02 0.05
CA GLN A 247 6.88 -0.36 -1.37
C GLN A 247 8.19 0.15 -2.00
N ARG A 248 9.05 -0.78 -2.44
CA ARG A 248 10.35 -0.50 -3.03
C ARG A 248 10.69 -1.45 -4.18
N GLU A 249 9.76 -1.63 -5.06
CA GLU A 249 9.86 -2.54 -6.21
C GLU A 249 10.74 -1.96 -7.32
N ALA A 250 11.06 -2.80 -8.32
CA ALA A 250 11.89 -2.42 -9.46
C ALA A 250 11.32 -1.22 -10.24
N THR A 251 12.19 -0.41 -10.85
CA THR A 251 11.79 0.85 -11.52
C THR A 251 10.90 0.66 -12.75
N ASN A 252 10.82 -0.56 -13.30
CA ASN A 252 9.93 -0.92 -14.41
C ASN A 252 8.70 -1.72 -13.95
N ALA A 253 8.49 -1.91 -12.65
CA ALA A 253 7.32 -2.60 -12.10
C ALA A 253 6.05 -1.73 -12.18
N ILE A 254 4.89 -2.38 -12.15
CA ILE A 254 3.59 -1.77 -11.90
C ILE A 254 3.08 -2.31 -10.56
N HIS A 255 2.72 -1.43 -9.64
CA HIS A 255 2.18 -1.80 -8.34
C HIS A 255 0.81 -1.15 -8.15
N ILE A 256 -0.24 -1.94 -8.01
CA ILE A 256 -1.57 -1.46 -7.63
C ILE A 256 -1.99 -2.21 -6.38
N SER A 257 -2.28 -1.47 -5.33
CA SER A 257 -2.61 -2.07 -4.04
C SER A 257 -3.78 -1.39 -3.34
N LYS A 258 -4.48 -2.19 -2.54
CA LYS A 258 -5.50 -1.72 -1.62
C LYS A 258 -5.19 -2.17 -0.20
N THR A 259 -5.31 -1.24 0.75
CA THR A 259 -5.39 -1.53 2.18
C THR A 259 -6.77 -1.10 2.67
N ALA A 260 -7.58 -2.05 3.12
CA ALA A 260 -8.91 -1.81 3.67
C ALA A 260 -8.92 -2.11 5.17
N VAL A 261 -9.40 -1.15 5.97
CA VAL A 261 -9.35 -1.23 7.43
C VAL A 261 -10.73 -0.97 8.01
N SER A 262 -11.22 -1.89 8.84
CA SER A 262 -12.42 -1.69 9.66
C SER A 262 -12.05 -1.42 11.11
N GLN A 263 -12.54 -0.31 11.66
CA GLN A 263 -12.29 0.13 13.03
C GLN A 263 -13.57 0.09 13.86
N ALA A 264 -13.62 -0.83 14.83
CA ALA A 264 -14.69 -0.85 15.82
C ALA A 264 -14.46 0.20 16.93
N LYS A 265 -15.36 0.25 17.90
CA LYS A 265 -15.36 1.21 18.99
C LYS A 265 -14.01 1.31 19.70
N ASP A 266 -13.55 2.55 19.97
CA ASP A 266 -12.34 2.89 20.71
C ASP A 266 -11.03 2.27 20.14
N SER A 267 -11.05 1.76 18.91
CA SER A 267 -9.87 1.18 18.26
C SER A 267 -8.93 2.26 17.71
N ARG A 268 -7.65 1.91 17.60
CA ARG A 268 -6.58 2.80 17.13
C ARG A 268 -5.83 2.17 15.97
N TYR A 269 -5.79 2.86 14.85
CA TYR A 269 -5.02 2.47 13.68
C TYR A 269 -4.00 3.54 13.31
N THR A 270 -2.73 3.14 13.24
CA THR A 270 -1.65 4.01 12.75
C THR A 270 -1.02 3.36 11.53
N CYS A 271 -1.01 4.07 10.40
CA CYS A 271 -0.32 3.61 9.18
C CYS A 271 0.82 4.57 8.85
N THR A 272 2.02 4.04 8.60
CA THR A 272 3.13 4.77 7.99
C THR A 272 3.51 4.10 6.69
N ALA A 273 3.12 4.73 5.56
CA ALA A 273 3.34 4.19 4.23
C ALA A 273 4.49 4.90 3.51
N VAL A 274 5.50 4.15 3.06
CA VAL A 274 6.62 4.66 2.26
C VAL A 274 6.61 4.01 0.90
N THR A 275 6.52 4.83 -0.14
CA THR A 275 6.54 4.41 -1.55
C THR A 275 7.80 4.95 -2.21
N SER A 276 8.63 4.04 -2.71
CA SER A 276 9.87 4.40 -3.39
C SER A 276 10.24 3.32 -4.41
N GLY A 277 9.71 3.36 -5.61
CA GLY A 277 9.94 2.35 -6.62
C GLY A 277 8.76 2.25 -7.57
N ALA A 278 8.80 1.23 -8.42
CA ALA A 278 7.88 1.00 -9.51
C ALA A 278 7.90 2.14 -10.57
N LYS A 279 7.55 1.80 -11.80
CA LYS A 279 7.24 2.76 -12.86
C LYS A 279 5.91 3.45 -12.59
N LEU A 280 4.95 2.67 -12.10
CA LEU A 280 3.65 3.12 -11.64
C LEU A 280 3.36 2.43 -10.30
N SER A 281 3.11 3.21 -9.26
CA SER A 281 2.61 2.71 -7.99
C SER A 281 1.30 3.41 -7.65
N ARG A 282 0.28 2.63 -7.29
CA ARG A 282 -0.97 3.14 -6.73
C ARG A 282 -1.31 2.42 -5.44
N HIS A 283 -1.58 3.21 -4.39
CA HIS A 283 -2.03 2.71 -3.10
C HIS A 283 -3.39 3.33 -2.75
N ASN A 284 -4.42 2.49 -2.68
CA ASN A 284 -5.73 2.86 -2.16
C ASN A 284 -5.81 2.45 -0.69
N LEU A 285 -5.90 3.42 0.23
CA LEU A 285 -6.01 3.21 1.67
C LEU A 285 -7.40 3.63 2.14
N GLU A 286 -8.25 2.68 2.50
CA GLU A 286 -9.63 2.93 2.90
C GLU A 286 -9.85 2.52 4.35
N ILE A 287 -10.37 3.46 5.15
CA ILE A 287 -10.65 3.27 6.58
C ILE A 287 -12.16 3.41 6.80
N PHE A 288 -12.76 2.39 7.37
CA PHE A 288 -14.18 2.35 7.67
C PHE A 288 -14.41 2.33 9.18
N GLN A 289 -14.97 3.39 9.70
CA GLN A 289 -15.37 3.46 11.10
C GLN A 289 -16.68 2.68 11.30
N THR A 290 -16.67 1.68 12.16
CA THR A 290 -17.82 0.83 12.51
C THR A 290 -18.26 0.97 13.97
N GLY A 291 -17.61 1.87 14.74
CA GLY A 291 -17.94 2.20 16.12
C GLY A 291 -17.43 3.60 16.50
N GLU A 292 -17.86 4.15 17.61
CA GLU A 292 -17.46 5.46 18.11
C GLU A 292 -16.03 5.50 18.68
N GLY A 293 -15.45 6.68 18.86
CA GLY A 293 -14.20 6.89 19.61
C GLY A 293 -12.95 6.38 18.90
N THR A 294 -12.98 6.18 17.58
CA THR A 294 -11.82 5.67 16.83
C THR A 294 -10.74 6.73 16.66
N GLU A 295 -9.49 6.30 16.70
CA GLU A 295 -8.32 7.12 16.39
C GLU A 295 -7.59 6.59 15.17
N THR A 296 -7.36 7.45 14.17
CA THR A 296 -6.71 7.09 12.90
C THR A 296 -5.56 8.05 12.63
N VAL A 297 -4.34 7.52 12.50
CA VAL A 297 -3.15 8.29 12.13
C VAL A 297 -2.59 7.74 10.82
N LEU A 298 -2.51 8.59 9.79
CA LEU A 298 -2.04 8.21 8.46
C LEU A 298 -0.82 9.06 8.08
N ASN A 299 0.36 8.45 8.05
CA ASN A 299 1.58 9.05 7.58
C ASN A 299 1.97 8.46 6.23
N GLY A 300 2.32 9.29 5.26
CA GLY A 300 2.72 8.85 3.94
C GLY A 300 3.93 9.58 3.38
N LEU A 301 4.82 8.85 2.72
CA LEU A 301 5.95 9.41 1.99
C LEU A 301 6.07 8.74 0.61
N ALA A 302 5.97 9.54 -0.44
CA ALA A 302 6.31 9.12 -1.79
C ALA A 302 7.63 9.79 -2.22
N GLY A 303 8.68 8.99 -2.44
CA GLY A 303 9.98 9.44 -2.95
C GLY A 303 10.20 8.88 -4.35
N ILE A 304 10.06 9.69 -5.40
CA ILE A 304 10.06 9.25 -6.80
C ILE A 304 10.93 10.13 -7.69
N SER A 305 11.48 9.52 -8.74
CA SER A 305 12.36 10.18 -9.69
C SER A 305 12.13 9.65 -11.13
N ASN A 306 12.93 10.09 -12.08
CA ASN A 306 12.85 9.69 -13.48
C ASN A 306 11.47 9.95 -14.10
N SER A 307 10.80 8.91 -14.60
CA SER A 307 9.44 8.98 -15.15
C SER A 307 8.45 8.14 -14.34
N GLN A 308 8.69 8.04 -13.03
CA GLN A 308 7.83 7.29 -12.12
C GLN A 308 6.54 8.04 -11.84
N LEU A 309 5.45 7.30 -11.69
CA LEU A 309 4.17 7.79 -11.18
C LEU A 309 3.88 7.14 -9.84
N ALA A 310 3.70 7.94 -8.79
CA ALA A 310 3.20 7.45 -7.50
C ALA A 310 1.86 8.13 -7.19
N ASP A 311 0.82 7.32 -7.02
CA ASP A 311 -0.53 7.78 -6.73
C ASP A 311 -1.01 7.20 -5.40
N THR A 312 -1.29 8.07 -4.43
CA THR A 312 -1.84 7.71 -3.13
C THR A 312 -3.26 8.22 -3.02
N HIS A 313 -4.21 7.30 -2.91
CA HIS A 313 -5.58 7.59 -2.57
C HIS A 313 -5.87 7.12 -1.15
N SER A 314 -6.33 8.02 -0.30
CA SER A 314 -6.81 7.68 1.04
C SER A 314 -8.26 8.11 1.23
N ALA A 315 -9.07 7.26 1.84
CA ALA A 315 -10.44 7.57 2.20
C ALA A 315 -10.72 7.15 3.64
N VAL A 316 -11.14 8.10 4.48
CA VAL A 316 -11.56 7.82 5.85
C VAL A 316 -13.05 8.11 5.96
N MET A 317 -13.83 7.06 6.23
CA MET A 317 -15.30 7.10 6.32
C MET A 317 -15.71 7.10 7.78
N LEU A 318 -15.99 8.29 8.33
CA LEU A 318 -16.42 8.49 9.71
C LEU A 318 -17.94 8.46 9.79
N ASN A 319 -18.49 7.41 10.40
CA ASN A 319 -19.92 7.14 10.51
C ASN A 319 -20.46 7.25 11.94
N HIS A 320 -19.57 7.36 12.95
CA HIS A 320 -19.90 7.37 14.36
C HIS A 320 -19.21 8.56 15.06
N PRO A 321 -19.70 9.00 16.22
CA PRO A 321 -19.14 10.17 16.92
C PRO A 321 -17.75 9.93 17.51
N HIS A 322 -17.09 11.04 17.89
CA HIS A 322 -15.79 11.07 18.55
C HIS A 322 -14.63 10.49 17.73
N GLY A 323 -14.72 10.49 16.41
CA GLY A 323 -13.63 10.07 15.54
C GLY A 323 -12.48 11.10 15.55
N ILE A 324 -11.25 10.62 15.67
CA ILE A 324 -10.03 11.44 15.56
C ILE A 324 -9.25 10.96 14.34
N VAL A 325 -8.91 11.91 13.44
CA VAL A 325 -8.09 11.62 12.25
C VAL A 325 -6.94 12.61 12.16
N ARG A 326 -5.73 12.09 11.99
CA ARG A 326 -4.53 12.87 11.71
C ARG A 326 -3.84 12.29 10.48
N GLN A 327 -3.77 13.06 9.40
CA GLN A 327 -3.11 12.64 8.18
C GLN A 327 -2.02 13.63 7.77
N LEU A 328 -0.80 13.10 7.59
CA LEU A 328 0.32 13.81 6.99
C LEU A 328 0.86 12.99 5.82
N HIS A 329 0.76 13.53 4.60
CA HIS A 329 1.34 12.91 3.42
C HIS A 329 2.37 13.84 2.78
N LYS A 330 3.55 13.31 2.47
CA LYS A 330 4.63 14.04 1.82
C LYS A 330 5.01 13.38 0.51
N CYS A 331 5.31 14.21 -0.50
CA CYS A 331 5.85 13.75 -1.77
C CYS A 331 7.18 14.45 -2.06
N ILE A 332 8.17 13.69 -2.52
CA ILE A 332 9.42 14.19 -3.08
C ILE A 332 9.46 13.70 -4.52
N ALA A 333 9.46 14.63 -5.48
CA ALA A 333 9.43 14.30 -6.90
C ALA A 333 10.59 14.99 -7.64
N ASP A 334 11.38 14.19 -8.36
CA ASP A 334 12.51 14.67 -9.15
C ASP A 334 12.38 14.30 -10.63
N ALA A 335 13.25 14.85 -11.47
CA ALA A 335 13.30 14.65 -12.92
C ALA A 335 11.93 14.89 -13.60
N ASN A 336 11.32 13.87 -14.21
CA ASN A 336 10.00 13.94 -14.84
C ASN A 336 8.94 13.17 -14.03
N ALA A 337 9.19 12.90 -12.75
CA ALA A 337 8.28 12.12 -11.92
C ALA A 337 6.96 12.86 -11.68
N HIS A 338 5.89 12.08 -11.47
CA HIS A 338 4.56 12.57 -11.23
C HIS A 338 4.00 11.97 -9.94
N ALA A 339 3.78 12.78 -8.92
CA ALA A 339 3.14 12.39 -7.68
C ALA A 339 1.65 12.79 -7.70
N VAL A 340 0.78 11.90 -7.24
CA VAL A 340 -0.64 12.17 -7.05
C VAL A 340 -1.01 11.88 -5.62
N PHE A 341 -1.70 12.81 -4.99
CA PHE A 341 -2.31 12.62 -3.68
C PHE A 341 -3.78 12.98 -3.74
N ASN A 342 -4.65 12.03 -3.46
CA ASN A 342 -6.08 12.23 -3.29
C ASN A 342 -6.46 11.73 -1.89
N GLY A 343 -6.78 12.67 -0.99
CA GLY A 343 -7.14 12.34 0.39
C GLY A 343 -8.57 12.78 0.66
N LYS A 344 -9.45 11.82 0.96
CA LYS A 344 -10.86 12.06 1.28
C LYS A 344 -11.13 11.76 2.74
N ILE A 345 -11.75 12.71 3.45
CA ILE A 345 -12.35 12.48 4.76
C ILE A 345 -13.85 12.75 4.63
N PHE A 346 -14.65 11.71 4.82
CA PHE A 346 -16.11 11.80 4.85
C PHE A 346 -16.60 11.74 6.30
N VAL A 347 -17.42 12.71 6.69
CA VAL A 347 -18.00 12.83 8.03
C VAL A 347 -19.52 12.78 7.93
N ALA A 348 -20.10 11.62 8.23
CA ALA A 348 -21.53 11.40 8.19
C ALA A 348 -22.26 12.26 9.25
N LYS A 349 -23.57 12.48 9.08
CA LYS A 349 -24.39 13.26 10.01
C LYS A 349 -24.32 12.76 11.46
N ALA A 350 -24.19 11.45 11.65
CA ALA A 350 -24.08 10.85 12.98
C ALA A 350 -22.68 11.02 13.62
N ALA A 351 -21.66 11.33 12.84
CA ALA A 351 -20.26 11.43 13.30
C ALA A 351 -19.96 12.78 13.96
N GLN A 352 -20.78 13.15 14.94
CA GLN A 352 -20.60 14.37 15.73
C GLN A 352 -19.33 14.32 16.59
N LEU A 353 -18.79 15.48 16.95
CA LEU A 353 -17.57 15.60 17.76
C LEU A 353 -16.33 14.99 17.11
N THR A 354 -16.34 14.86 15.79
CA THR A 354 -15.17 14.47 15.00
C THR A 354 -14.10 15.57 15.02
N ASP A 355 -12.85 15.16 15.18
CA ASP A 355 -11.67 16.03 15.05
C ASP A 355 -10.72 15.47 13.98
N ALA A 356 -10.73 16.06 12.78
CA ALA A 356 -9.96 15.57 11.65
C ALA A 356 -9.04 16.64 11.06
N SER A 357 -7.78 16.27 10.83
CA SER A 357 -6.83 17.13 10.13
C SER A 357 -6.09 16.36 9.03
N GLN A 358 -5.96 16.98 7.86
CA GLN A 358 -5.24 16.43 6.72
C GLN A 358 -4.24 17.46 6.19
N LEU A 359 -2.98 17.06 6.06
CA LEU A 359 -1.93 17.90 5.53
C LEU A 359 -1.16 17.14 4.44
N ASN A 360 -1.03 17.76 3.27
CA ASN A 360 -0.18 17.27 2.20
C ASN A 360 0.93 18.27 1.90
N ARG A 361 2.18 17.82 1.95
CA ARG A 361 3.35 18.66 1.65
C ARG A 361 4.14 18.03 0.52
N ASN A 362 4.48 18.81 -0.49
CA ASN A 362 5.12 18.32 -1.69
C ASN A 362 6.38 19.12 -1.98
N LEU A 363 7.49 18.43 -2.23
CA LEU A 363 8.79 18.99 -2.57
C LEU A 363 9.14 18.59 -4.00
N LEU A 364 9.25 19.57 -4.89
CA LEU A 364 9.68 19.40 -6.27
C LEU A 364 11.18 19.71 -6.38
N LEU A 365 11.95 18.72 -6.81
CA LEU A 365 13.41 18.84 -6.98
C LEU A 365 13.81 19.23 -8.39
N SER A 366 12.87 19.16 -9.35
CA SER A 366 13.10 19.60 -10.73
C SER A 366 11.90 20.41 -11.27
N ARG A 367 12.14 21.17 -12.35
CA ARG A 367 11.09 21.96 -13.03
C ARG A 367 10.10 21.09 -13.82
N LYS A 368 10.43 19.84 -14.11
CA LYS A 368 9.61 18.92 -14.89
C LYS A 368 8.80 17.97 -14.01
N ALA A 369 9.17 17.86 -12.74
CA ALA A 369 8.39 17.11 -11.77
C ALA A 369 7.01 17.72 -11.57
N LYS A 370 5.99 16.85 -11.38
CA LYS A 370 4.60 17.24 -11.22
C LYS A 370 4.02 16.68 -9.93
N VAL A 371 3.10 17.43 -9.34
CA VAL A 371 2.27 16.97 -8.24
C VAL A 371 0.82 17.39 -8.51
N ASP A 372 -0.08 16.42 -8.48
CA ASP A 372 -1.52 16.66 -8.40
C ASP A 372 -1.99 16.33 -6.98
N THR A 373 -2.47 17.34 -6.25
CA THR A 373 -2.93 17.19 -4.87
C THR A 373 -4.39 17.59 -4.74
N LYS A 374 -5.20 16.68 -4.19
CA LYS A 374 -6.66 16.86 -4.02
C LYS A 374 -7.07 16.44 -2.60
N PRO A 375 -6.81 17.25 -1.57
CA PRO A 375 -7.39 17.01 -0.26
C PRO A 375 -8.89 17.35 -0.28
N GLN A 376 -9.74 16.44 0.23
CA GLN A 376 -11.20 16.55 0.18
C GLN A 376 -11.80 16.35 1.57
N LEU A 377 -12.68 17.27 1.96
CA LEU A 377 -13.52 17.15 3.15
C LEU A 377 -14.98 17.15 2.74
N GLU A 378 -15.68 16.06 2.97
CA GLU A 378 -17.14 15.94 2.80
C GLU A 378 -17.78 15.83 4.18
N ILE A 379 -18.32 16.95 4.68
CA ILE A 379 -18.80 17.05 6.05
C ILE A 379 -20.31 17.26 6.04
N ILE A 380 -21.05 16.34 6.66
CA ILE A 380 -22.49 16.43 6.85
C ILE A 380 -22.86 16.74 8.30
N ALA A 381 -21.97 16.40 9.26
CA ALA A 381 -22.16 16.70 10.69
C ALA A 381 -21.93 18.18 11.00
N ASP A 382 -22.64 18.70 12.00
CA ASP A 382 -22.60 20.14 12.36
C ASP A 382 -21.54 20.49 13.42
N ASN A 383 -21.30 19.60 14.39
CA ASN A 383 -20.40 19.85 15.51
C ASN A 383 -19.09 19.08 15.32
N VAL A 384 -18.19 19.61 14.51
CA VAL A 384 -16.92 18.97 14.17
C VAL A 384 -15.79 19.99 14.04
N LYS A 385 -14.54 19.50 14.17
CA LYS A 385 -13.32 20.26 13.89
C LYS A 385 -12.60 19.57 12.73
N CYS A 386 -12.70 20.14 11.53
CA CYS A 386 -12.08 19.54 10.35
C CYS A 386 -11.24 20.58 9.62
N SER A 387 -10.04 20.22 9.24
CA SER A 387 -9.16 21.07 8.46
C SER A 387 -8.35 20.27 7.44
N HIS A 388 -8.04 20.89 6.32
CA HIS A 388 -7.06 20.37 5.38
C HIS A 388 -6.13 21.46 4.87
N GLY A 389 -4.94 21.06 4.40
CA GLY A 389 -3.99 21.93 3.77
C GLY A 389 -3.12 21.19 2.77
N ALA A 390 -2.70 21.89 1.72
CA ALA A 390 -1.74 21.39 0.76
C ALA A 390 -0.72 22.45 0.43
N THR A 391 0.56 22.04 0.30
CA THR A 391 1.65 22.90 -0.15
C THR A 391 2.46 22.21 -1.21
N VAL A 392 2.93 23.00 -2.18
CA VAL A 392 3.90 22.56 -3.18
C VAL A 392 5.05 23.57 -3.15
N SER A 393 6.26 23.09 -2.89
CA SER A 393 7.46 23.91 -2.75
C SER A 393 8.63 23.32 -3.53
N GLN A 394 9.69 24.10 -3.65
CA GLN A 394 11.01 23.66 -4.08
C GLN A 394 11.99 23.87 -2.92
N LEU A 395 13.21 23.37 -3.05
CA LEU A 395 14.26 23.68 -2.07
C LEU A 395 14.50 25.18 -2.01
N GLU A 396 14.46 25.75 -0.81
CA GLU A 396 14.62 27.17 -0.59
C GLU A 396 16.08 27.61 -0.85
N PRO A 397 16.34 28.56 -1.76
CA PRO A 397 17.69 29.00 -2.05
C PRO A 397 18.43 29.56 -0.83
N GLN A 398 17.70 30.15 0.12
CA GLN A 398 18.28 30.69 1.35
C GLN A 398 18.76 29.58 2.29
N GLU A 399 18.03 28.48 2.41
CA GLU A 399 18.43 27.31 3.20
C GLU A 399 19.66 26.64 2.58
N MET A 400 19.67 26.48 1.25
CA MET A 400 20.83 25.99 0.50
C MET A 400 22.06 26.88 0.74
N PHE A 401 21.92 28.19 0.58
CA PHE A 401 22.99 29.15 0.81
C PHE A 401 23.51 29.12 2.25
N TYR A 402 22.62 29.03 3.23
CA TYR A 402 22.99 28.92 4.64
C TYR A 402 23.90 27.70 4.89
N LEU A 403 23.49 26.51 4.43
CA LEU A 403 24.28 25.30 4.57
C LEU A 403 25.64 25.39 3.89
N GLN A 404 25.69 25.93 2.66
CA GLN A 404 26.92 26.14 1.92
C GLN A 404 27.84 27.13 2.61
N SER A 405 27.33 28.21 3.22
CA SER A 405 28.11 29.17 4.01
C SER A 405 28.74 28.56 5.26
N ARG A 406 28.23 27.39 5.70
CA ARG A 406 28.80 26.58 6.80
C ARG A 406 29.81 25.53 6.31
N GLY A 407 30.17 25.56 5.02
CA GLY A 407 31.21 24.70 4.43
C GLY A 407 30.69 23.38 3.85
N LEU A 408 29.38 23.20 3.75
CA LEU A 408 28.81 22.04 3.05
C LEU A 408 28.82 22.28 1.55
N ASP A 409 29.17 21.26 0.77
CA ASP A 409 29.04 21.33 -0.68
C ASP A 409 27.58 21.33 -1.14
N PRO A 410 27.29 21.71 -2.40
CA PRO A 410 25.90 21.80 -2.88
C PRO A 410 25.10 20.48 -2.81
N ALA A 411 25.75 19.34 -3.11
CA ALA A 411 25.09 18.04 -3.09
C ALA A 411 24.73 17.62 -1.66
N THR A 412 25.68 17.73 -0.73
CA THR A 412 25.45 17.46 0.69
C THR A 412 24.38 18.39 1.28
N SER A 413 24.38 19.69 0.93
CA SER A 413 23.36 20.64 1.37
C SER A 413 21.97 20.25 0.88
N ARG A 414 21.86 19.88 -0.40
CA ARG A 414 20.62 19.39 -1.01
C ARG A 414 20.11 18.15 -0.29
N ASN A 415 20.96 17.14 -0.12
CA ASN A 415 20.58 15.87 0.49
C ASN A 415 20.15 16.04 1.95
N LEU A 416 20.79 16.92 2.71
CA LEU A 416 20.41 17.22 4.09
C LEU A 416 18.99 17.82 4.19
N LEU A 417 18.61 18.72 3.28
CA LEU A 417 17.27 19.29 3.23
C LEU A 417 16.22 18.26 2.82
N ILE A 418 16.55 17.36 1.88
CA ILE A 418 15.68 16.26 1.47
C ILE A 418 15.48 15.28 2.63
N ASP A 419 16.55 14.90 3.31
CA ASP A 419 16.51 14.02 4.48
C ASP A 419 15.69 14.64 5.63
N GLY A 420 15.83 15.95 5.88
CA GLY A 420 15.01 16.65 6.85
C GLY A 420 13.52 16.64 6.48
N PHE A 421 13.21 16.80 5.20
CA PHE A 421 11.83 16.74 4.71
C PHE A 421 11.24 15.33 4.83
N ALA A 422 11.98 14.29 4.45
CA ALA A 422 11.56 12.89 4.55
C ALA A 422 11.53 12.40 6.00
N GLY A 423 12.47 12.86 6.82
CA GLY A 423 12.70 12.42 8.19
C GLY A 423 11.49 12.57 9.10
N GLU A 424 10.65 13.59 8.86
CA GLU A 424 9.39 13.77 9.62
C GLU A 424 8.47 12.54 9.49
N ILE A 425 8.36 11.95 8.30
CA ILE A 425 7.57 10.73 8.11
C ILE A 425 8.34 9.49 8.58
N LEU A 426 9.62 9.38 8.22
CA LEU A 426 10.43 8.22 8.55
C LEU A 426 10.59 8.00 10.06
N SER A 427 10.50 9.07 10.85
CA SER A 427 10.53 8.98 12.33
C SER A 427 9.27 8.35 12.94
N HIS A 428 8.17 8.22 12.18
CA HIS A 428 6.95 7.55 12.61
C HIS A 428 6.97 6.03 12.37
N LEU A 429 7.97 5.52 11.62
CA LEU A 429 8.14 4.07 11.46
C LEU A 429 8.41 3.40 12.80
N SER A 430 7.85 2.22 12.98
CA SER A 430 7.93 1.46 14.23
C SER A 430 9.37 1.02 14.58
N LEU A 431 10.23 0.86 13.55
CA LEU A 431 11.63 0.49 13.70
C LEU A 431 12.56 1.58 13.18
N PRO A 432 13.38 2.20 14.05
CA PRO A 432 14.37 3.21 13.63
C PRO A 432 15.37 2.71 12.58
N ALA A 433 15.76 1.43 12.65
CA ALA A 433 16.65 0.80 11.68
C ALA A 433 16.05 0.83 10.25
N LEU A 434 14.74 0.59 10.13
CA LEU A 434 14.03 0.67 8.86
C LEU A 434 14.01 2.11 8.33
N GLY A 435 13.74 3.09 9.18
CA GLY A 435 13.80 4.52 8.84
C GLY A 435 15.16 4.94 8.30
N ALA A 436 16.25 4.53 8.96
CA ALA A 436 17.61 4.82 8.52
C ALA A 436 17.98 4.16 7.19
N LYS A 437 17.47 2.95 6.91
CA LYS A 437 17.64 2.30 5.61
C LYS A 437 16.89 3.05 4.50
N LEU A 438 15.66 3.48 4.75
CA LEU A 438 14.83 4.19 3.77
C LEU A 438 15.33 5.60 3.48
N SER A 439 15.85 6.34 4.47
CA SER A 439 16.49 7.65 4.26
C SER A 439 17.62 7.55 3.24
N ARG A 440 18.52 6.58 3.40
CA ARG A 440 19.61 6.35 2.43
C ARG A 440 19.06 6.04 1.02
N CYS A 441 17.99 5.28 0.91
CA CYS A 441 17.39 4.97 -0.39
C CYS A 441 16.80 6.21 -1.08
N ILE A 442 16.20 7.12 -0.34
CA ILE A 442 15.64 8.38 -0.87
C ILE A 442 16.77 9.30 -1.33
N ALA A 443 17.85 9.45 -0.54
CA ALA A 443 19.03 10.22 -0.90
C ALA A 443 19.72 9.70 -2.18
N CYS A 444 19.95 8.38 -2.29
CA CYS A 444 20.57 7.78 -3.48
C CYS A 444 19.81 8.04 -4.79
N ARG A 445 18.49 8.22 -4.74
CA ARG A 445 17.67 8.45 -5.94
C ARG A 445 17.73 9.88 -6.45
N THR A 446 18.10 10.79 -5.59
CA THR A 446 18.23 12.21 -5.94
C THR A 446 19.62 12.56 -6.47
N ASP A 447 20.55 11.61 -6.46
CA ASP A 447 21.93 11.76 -6.97
C ASP A 447 22.13 11.13 -8.37
N MET A 448 21.11 10.49 -8.94
CA MET A 448 21.09 9.94 -10.30
C MET A 448 20.33 10.88 -11.23
#